data_658572f521eae4d617fe3273c08c2bac
#
_entry.id   658572f521eae4d617fe3273c08c2bac
#
_cell.length_a   1.000
_cell.length_b   1.000
_cell.length_c   1.000
_cell.angle_alpha   90.00
_cell.angle_beta   90.00
_cell.angle_gamma   90.00
#
_symmetry.space_group_name_H-M   'P 1'
#
loop_
_entity.id
_entity.type
_entity.pdbx_description
1 polymer ?
#
loop_
_entity_poly.entity_id
_entity_poly.type
_entity_poly.pdbx_seq_one_letter_code
_entity_poly.pdbx_strand_id
1 'polypeptide(L)'
;EFAKEAELSSDNQGIYIYRENRLIMDADWLGIYQKEPHSTLLRVEFSFDHRLDEVFHLDIKKSQIGLNDQLWDWLSEQFLTAPRRMANQRSGEGQKKGAGRHTQGAHDASNKTIKEREASAGGAKVNVVDPNTGECLVQNPHGTFKMKLPMGPAAKPGEVYVKTVDSINSGLLFEPALIQGHRAVHINRSHPYYTKVYVPNLNKSVLVQGMDSLMWALAVA
;
A
#
# COMPACT_ATOMS: atom_id res chain seq x y z
N GLU A 1 -19.52 7.15 -10.22
CA GLU A 1 -20.64 6.51 -10.95
C GLU A 1 -20.38 5.01 -11.06
N PHE A 2 -19.31 4.55 -11.72
CA PHE A 2 -18.94 3.14 -11.87
C PHE A 2 -18.85 2.36 -10.54
N ALA A 3 -18.22 2.91 -9.50
CA ALA A 3 -18.09 2.25 -8.22
C ALA A 3 -19.43 1.99 -7.52
N LYS A 4 -20.42 2.85 -7.76
CA LYS A 4 -21.78 2.71 -7.25
C LYS A 4 -22.59 1.69 -8.03
N GLU A 5 -22.48 1.71 -9.36
CA GLU A 5 -23.14 0.73 -10.24
C GLU A 5 -22.59 -0.68 -10.05
N ALA A 6 -21.27 -0.80 -9.87
CA ALA A 6 -20.60 -2.08 -9.63
C ALA A 6 -20.69 -2.55 -8.17
N GLU A 7 -21.36 -1.80 -7.29
CA GLU A 7 -21.47 -2.11 -5.86
C GLU A 7 -20.12 -2.46 -5.22
N LEU A 8 -19.10 -1.64 -5.50
CA LEU A 8 -17.75 -1.87 -5.00
C LEU A 8 -17.70 -1.61 -3.50
N SER A 9 -17.75 -2.67 -2.73
CA SER A 9 -17.59 -2.67 -1.28
C SER A 9 -16.63 -3.77 -0.83
N SER A 10 -16.10 -3.64 0.37
CA SER A 10 -15.29 -4.70 0.96
C SER A 10 -16.08 -5.99 1.19
N ASP A 11 -17.41 -5.90 1.30
CA ASP A 11 -18.25 -7.07 1.55
C ASP A 11 -18.46 -7.91 0.30
N ASN A 12 -18.41 -7.29 -0.87
CA ASN A 12 -18.67 -7.92 -2.16
C ASN A 12 -17.41 -8.47 -2.86
N GLN A 13 -16.26 -8.46 -2.20
CA GLN A 13 -15.04 -9.10 -2.69
C GLN A 13 -14.99 -10.58 -2.28
N GLY A 14 -14.49 -11.44 -3.16
CA GLY A 14 -14.37 -12.86 -2.83
C GLY A 14 -14.66 -13.77 -4.01
N ILE A 15 -14.78 -15.03 -3.68
CA ILE A 15 -15.17 -16.10 -4.61
C ILE A 15 -16.68 -16.25 -4.55
N TYR A 16 -17.30 -16.29 -5.72
CA TYR A 16 -18.71 -16.57 -5.95
C TYR A 16 -18.81 -17.95 -6.55
N ILE A 17 -19.48 -18.87 -5.89
CA ILE A 17 -19.59 -20.25 -6.35
C ILE A 17 -20.97 -20.51 -6.94
N TYR A 18 -20.96 -20.95 -8.18
CA TYR A 18 -22.16 -21.33 -8.92
C TYR A 18 -22.16 -22.84 -9.21
N ARG A 19 -23.27 -23.49 -8.93
CA ARG A 19 -23.54 -24.86 -9.34
C ARG A 19 -24.74 -24.88 -10.28
N GLU A 20 -24.59 -25.44 -11.47
CA GLU A 20 -25.65 -25.44 -12.49
C GLU A 20 -26.24 -24.05 -12.72
N ASN A 21 -25.39 -23.03 -12.84
CA ASN A 21 -25.75 -21.60 -12.96
C ASN A 21 -26.54 -21.02 -11.77
N ARG A 22 -26.64 -21.74 -10.66
CA ARG A 22 -27.24 -21.23 -9.44
C ARG A 22 -26.16 -20.83 -8.45
N LEU A 23 -26.20 -19.59 -7.98
CA LEU A 23 -25.31 -19.12 -6.89
C LEU A 23 -25.59 -19.92 -5.62
N ILE A 24 -24.57 -20.56 -5.09
CA ILE A 24 -24.64 -21.34 -3.85
C ILE A 24 -23.79 -20.75 -2.73
N MET A 25 -22.81 -19.89 -3.08
CA MET A 25 -22.02 -19.13 -2.13
C MET A 25 -21.60 -17.80 -2.75
N ASP A 26 -21.71 -16.73 -2.00
CA ASP A 26 -21.36 -15.38 -2.41
C ASP A 26 -20.23 -14.78 -1.57
N ALA A 27 -19.42 -13.97 -2.19
CA ALA A 27 -18.44 -13.06 -1.59
C ALA A 27 -17.64 -13.62 -0.42
N ASP A 28 -17.12 -14.84 -0.50
CA ASP A 28 -16.27 -15.45 0.53
C ASP A 28 -14.88 -15.81 -0.01
N TRP A 29 -13.85 -15.65 0.81
CA TRP A 29 -12.48 -16.04 0.47
C TRP A 29 -12.12 -17.47 0.90
N LEU A 30 -13.04 -18.23 1.47
CA LEU A 30 -12.84 -19.61 1.95
C LEU A 30 -11.64 -19.73 2.92
N GLY A 31 -11.37 -18.71 3.71
CA GLY A 31 -10.22 -18.67 4.60
C GLY A 31 -8.86 -18.40 3.95
N ILE A 32 -8.80 -18.30 2.61
CA ILE A 32 -7.56 -18.01 1.89
C ILE A 32 -7.08 -16.57 2.17
N TYR A 33 -7.99 -15.62 2.18
CA TYR A 33 -7.69 -14.20 2.44
C TYR A 33 -8.70 -13.59 3.40
N GLN A 34 -8.31 -12.45 3.97
CA GLN A 34 -9.25 -11.56 4.66
C GLN A 34 -9.78 -10.50 3.69
N LYS A 35 -10.99 -10.01 3.95
CA LYS A 35 -11.58 -8.92 3.16
C LYS A 35 -10.85 -7.61 3.44
N GLU A 36 -10.29 -7.03 2.39
CA GLU A 36 -9.45 -5.83 2.46
C GLU A 36 -9.96 -4.73 1.53
N PRO A 37 -9.87 -3.45 1.94
CA PRO A 37 -10.32 -2.32 1.10
C PRO A 37 -9.62 -2.23 -0.26
N HIS A 38 -8.41 -2.77 -0.38
CA HIS A 38 -7.63 -2.73 -1.62
C HIS A 38 -8.05 -3.79 -2.64
N SER A 39 -8.77 -4.81 -2.20
CA SER A 39 -9.22 -5.93 -3.02
C SER A 39 -10.68 -5.85 -3.43
N THR A 40 -11.35 -4.71 -3.24
CA THR A 40 -12.78 -4.52 -3.57
C THR A 40 -13.14 -4.76 -5.03
N LEU A 41 -12.16 -4.67 -5.93
CA LEU A 41 -12.32 -4.96 -7.36
C LEU A 41 -12.22 -6.45 -7.68
N LEU A 42 -11.76 -7.28 -6.74
CA LEU A 42 -11.52 -8.69 -6.98
C LEU A 42 -12.75 -9.51 -6.66
N ARG A 43 -13.38 -10.00 -7.71
CA ARG A 43 -14.48 -10.97 -7.65
C ARG A 43 -14.11 -12.11 -8.57
N VAL A 44 -14.20 -13.32 -8.08
CA VAL A 44 -13.85 -14.54 -8.80
C VAL A 44 -15.09 -15.40 -8.91
N GLU A 45 -15.50 -15.69 -10.14
CA GLU A 45 -16.55 -16.65 -10.38
C GLU A 45 -15.94 -18.05 -10.49
N PHE A 46 -16.51 -18.99 -9.75
CA PHE A 46 -16.20 -20.40 -9.83
C PHE A 46 -17.49 -21.17 -10.13
N SER A 47 -17.61 -21.65 -11.37
CA SER A 47 -18.82 -22.34 -11.84
C SER A 47 -18.52 -23.81 -12.12
N PHE A 48 -19.37 -24.70 -11.66
CA PHE A 48 -19.28 -26.13 -11.92
C PHE A 48 -20.67 -26.80 -12.06
N ASP A 49 -20.65 -28.02 -12.55
CA ASP A 49 -21.85 -28.84 -12.69
C ASP A 49 -21.85 -30.01 -11.70
N HIS A 50 -22.94 -30.79 -11.68
CA HIS A 50 -23.15 -31.91 -10.77
C HIS A 50 -22.06 -32.99 -10.80
N ARG A 51 -21.25 -33.08 -11.86
CA ARG A 51 -20.16 -34.05 -11.99
C ARG A 51 -19.02 -33.82 -11.00
N LEU A 52 -18.91 -32.59 -10.49
CA LEU A 52 -17.89 -32.20 -9.52
C LEU A 52 -18.41 -32.18 -8.07
N ASP A 53 -19.64 -32.57 -7.82
CA ASP A 53 -20.23 -32.57 -6.47
C ASP A 53 -19.41 -33.42 -5.47
N GLU A 54 -18.89 -34.55 -5.91
CA GLU A 54 -18.05 -35.44 -5.07
C GLU A 54 -16.67 -34.78 -4.77
N VAL A 55 -16.13 -34.02 -5.71
CA VAL A 55 -14.83 -33.36 -5.54
C VAL A 55 -14.91 -32.22 -4.53
N PHE A 56 -16.06 -31.54 -4.50
CA PHE A 56 -16.27 -30.38 -3.62
C PHE A 56 -16.86 -30.72 -2.27
N HIS A 57 -17.11 -32.00 -1.96
CA HIS A 57 -17.74 -32.44 -0.71
C HIS A 57 -18.86 -31.48 -0.27
N LEU A 58 -19.81 -31.21 -1.20
CA LEU A 58 -20.92 -30.33 -0.95
C LEU A 58 -21.83 -30.98 0.10
N ASP A 59 -21.64 -30.65 1.36
CA ASP A 59 -22.63 -30.95 2.39
C ASP A 59 -23.80 -29.98 2.23
N ILE A 60 -24.82 -30.44 1.53
CA ILE A 60 -26.06 -29.70 1.19
C ILE A 60 -26.78 -29.21 2.46
N LYS A 61 -26.44 -29.73 3.62
CA LYS A 61 -27.14 -29.40 4.86
C LYS A 61 -26.62 -28.21 5.65
N LYS A 62 -25.43 -27.63 5.35
CA LYS A 62 -24.81 -26.67 6.27
C LYS A 62 -24.13 -25.45 5.64
N SER A 63 -24.45 -25.00 4.47
CA SER A 63 -23.92 -23.72 3.95
C SER A 63 -22.38 -23.60 3.99
N GLN A 64 -21.64 -24.69 4.18
CA GLN A 64 -20.18 -24.69 4.17
C GLN A 64 -19.69 -25.54 3.00
N ILE A 65 -19.03 -24.87 2.07
CA ILE A 65 -18.35 -25.53 0.97
C ILE A 65 -16.94 -25.85 1.46
N GLY A 66 -16.64 -27.15 1.59
CA GLY A 66 -15.29 -27.63 1.83
C GLY A 66 -14.58 -27.79 0.50
N LEU A 67 -13.45 -27.12 0.32
CA LEU A 67 -12.53 -27.42 -0.76
C LEU A 67 -11.59 -28.54 -0.29
N ASN A 68 -11.21 -29.46 -1.19
CA ASN A 68 -10.13 -30.37 -0.86
C ASN A 68 -8.79 -29.60 -0.83
N ASP A 69 -7.82 -30.11 -0.08
CA ASP A 69 -6.52 -29.44 0.15
C ASP A 69 -5.80 -29.08 -1.14
N GLN A 70 -5.83 -29.95 -2.15
CA GLN A 70 -5.17 -29.72 -3.43
C GLN A 70 -5.78 -28.53 -4.20
N LEU A 71 -7.11 -28.41 -4.19
CA LEU A 71 -7.80 -27.31 -4.85
C LEU A 71 -7.60 -26.00 -4.05
N TRP A 72 -7.59 -26.09 -2.73
CA TRP A 72 -7.31 -24.96 -1.85
C TRP A 72 -5.90 -24.41 -2.09
N ASP A 73 -4.88 -25.27 -2.13
CA ASP A 73 -3.48 -24.91 -2.42
C ASP A 73 -3.36 -24.30 -3.81
N TRP A 74 -3.96 -24.90 -4.82
CA TRP A 74 -3.94 -24.36 -6.17
C TRP A 74 -4.60 -22.99 -6.29
N LEU A 75 -5.76 -22.80 -5.66
CA LEU A 75 -6.45 -21.51 -5.63
C LEU A 75 -5.61 -20.43 -4.92
N SER A 76 -5.07 -20.76 -3.74
CA SER A 76 -4.34 -19.80 -2.90
C SER A 76 -2.98 -19.41 -3.49
N GLU A 77 -2.21 -20.38 -3.96
CA GLU A 77 -0.82 -20.15 -4.37
C GLU A 77 -0.66 -19.80 -5.85
N GLN A 78 -1.47 -20.40 -6.72
CA GLN A 78 -1.29 -20.25 -8.16
C GLN A 78 -2.34 -19.34 -8.78
N PHE A 79 -3.63 -19.60 -8.55
CA PHE A 79 -4.68 -18.91 -9.28
C PHE A 79 -4.94 -17.48 -8.78
N LEU A 80 -5.12 -17.29 -7.48
CA LEU A 80 -5.54 -16.00 -6.92
C LEU A 80 -4.41 -14.97 -6.78
N THR A 81 -3.16 -15.40 -6.80
CA THR A 81 -2.00 -14.51 -6.61
C THR A 81 -1.93 -13.40 -7.67
N ALA A 82 -2.06 -13.75 -8.94
CA ALA A 82 -1.98 -12.78 -10.04
C ALA A 82 -3.19 -11.84 -10.10
N PRO A 83 -4.45 -12.31 -10.04
CA PRO A 83 -5.63 -11.44 -9.98
C PRO A 83 -5.62 -10.50 -8.77
N ARG A 84 -5.20 -10.96 -7.60
CA ARG A 84 -5.09 -10.12 -6.40
C ARG A 84 -4.08 -9.00 -6.58
N ARG A 85 -2.90 -9.31 -7.12
CA ARG A 85 -1.90 -8.29 -7.44
C ARG A 85 -2.43 -7.25 -8.41
N MET A 86 -3.14 -7.67 -9.46
CA MET A 86 -3.75 -6.77 -10.44
C MET A 86 -4.84 -5.88 -9.80
N ALA A 87 -5.70 -6.44 -8.96
CA ALA A 87 -6.73 -5.70 -8.25
C ALA A 87 -6.13 -4.64 -7.32
N ASN A 88 -5.09 -5.00 -6.57
CA ASN A 88 -4.38 -4.09 -5.68
C ASN A 88 -3.67 -2.97 -6.46
N GLN A 89 -3.06 -3.27 -7.59
CA GLN A 89 -2.46 -2.26 -8.47
C GLN A 89 -3.51 -1.28 -8.99
N ARG A 90 -4.65 -1.77 -9.50
CA ARG A 90 -5.73 -0.92 -10.02
C ARG A 90 -6.39 -0.09 -8.93
N SER A 91 -6.59 -0.65 -7.74
CA SER A 91 -7.07 0.09 -6.57
C SER A 91 -6.11 1.23 -6.22
N GLY A 92 -4.80 0.95 -6.20
CA GLY A 92 -3.75 1.96 -6.02
C GLY A 92 -3.75 3.04 -7.11
N GLU A 93 -3.94 2.67 -8.38
CA GLU A 93 -4.01 3.63 -9.50
C GLU A 93 -5.26 4.52 -9.44
N GLY A 94 -6.40 3.98 -9.03
CA GLY A 94 -7.62 4.75 -8.81
C GLY A 94 -7.45 5.77 -7.68
N GLN A 95 -6.81 5.38 -6.60
CA GLN A 95 -6.45 6.28 -5.50
C GLN A 95 -5.40 7.31 -5.92
N LYS A 96 -4.42 6.93 -6.76
CA LYS A 96 -3.41 7.85 -7.32
C LYS A 96 -4.03 8.94 -8.18
N LYS A 97 -4.98 8.62 -9.05
CA LYS A 97 -5.67 9.62 -9.90
C LYS A 97 -6.50 10.60 -9.06
N GLY A 98 -7.11 10.14 -7.97
CA GLY A 98 -7.83 11.01 -7.01
C GLY A 98 -6.89 11.86 -6.16
N ALA A 99 -5.88 11.24 -5.57
CA ALA A 99 -4.90 11.91 -4.71
C ALA A 99 -3.96 12.84 -5.49
N GLY A 100 -3.55 12.44 -6.71
CA GLY A 100 -2.58 13.21 -7.51
C GLY A 100 -3.06 14.60 -7.92
N ARG A 101 -4.37 14.85 -8.00
CA ARG A 101 -4.91 16.20 -8.30
C ARG A 101 -4.97 17.12 -7.07
N HIS A 102 -5.02 16.56 -5.86
CA HIS A 102 -5.13 17.33 -4.63
C HIS A 102 -3.81 17.46 -3.85
N THR A 103 -2.79 16.63 -4.15
CA THR A 103 -1.53 16.60 -3.41
C THR A 103 -0.44 17.47 -4.00
N GLN A 104 -0.69 18.08 -5.18
CA GLN A 104 0.31 18.92 -5.83
C GLN A 104 0.57 20.17 -5.00
N GLY A 105 1.77 20.30 -4.42
CA GLY A 105 2.14 21.42 -3.56
C GLY A 105 1.75 21.28 -2.08
N ALA A 106 1.04 20.23 -1.68
CA ALA A 106 0.62 20.06 -0.28
C ALA A 106 1.79 19.97 0.72
N HIS A 107 2.93 19.43 0.28
CA HIS A 107 4.13 19.26 1.10
C HIS A 107 5.18 20.37 0.88
N ASP A 108 4.91 21.38 0.03
CA ASP A 108 5.87 22.45 -0.28
C ASP A 108 6.20 23.31 0.95
N ALA A 109 5.19 23.62 1.76
CA ALA A 109 5.36 24.36 3.00
C ALA A 109 6.22 23.58 4.02
N SER A 110 6.04 22.26 4.09
CA SER A 110 6.84 21.36 4.94
C SER A 110 8.30 21.35 4.50
N ASN A 111 8.55 21.19 3.22
CA ASN A 111 9.89 21.21 2.65
C ASN A 111 10.62 22.54 2.94
N LYS A 112 9.91 23.66 2.83
CA LYS A 112 10.46 24.99 3.16
C LYS A 112 10.82 25.10 4.65
N THR A 113 9.91 24.70 5.54
CA THR A 113 10.13 24.79 6.98
C THR A 113 11.27 23.87 7.45
N ILE A 114 11.37 22.67 6.89
CA ILE A 114 12.45 21.73 7.22
C ILE A 114 13.79 22.27 6.71
N LYS A 115 13.84 22.83 5.51
CA LYS A 115 15.04 23.47 4.94
C LYS A 115 15.62 24.55 5.86
N GLU A 116 14.76 25.40 6.42
CA GLU A 116 15.18 26.46 7.33
C GLU A 116 15.78 25.95 8.65
N ARG A 117 15.44 24.74 9.05
CA ARG A 117 15.81 24.13 10.32
C ARG A 117 16.79 22.95 10.22
N GLU A 118 17.06 22.44 9.02
CA GLU A 118 17.92 21.25 8.81
C GLU A 118 19.29 21.39 9.47
N ALA A 119 19.92 22.55 9.36
CA ALA A 119 21.25 22.80 9.91
C ALA A 119 21.30 22.74 11.44
N SER A 120 20.17 23.02 12.12
CA SER A 120 20.04 22.96 13.57
C SER A 120 19.41 21.65 14.07
N ALA A 121 18.84 20.85 13.15
CA ALA A 121 18.26 19.57 13.48
C ALA A 121 19.39 18.56 13.72
N GLY A 122 19.44 18.00 14.93
CA GLY A 122 20.25 16.81 15.21
C GLY A 122 19.80 15.65 14.30
N GLY A 123 20.51 14.55 14.35
CA GLY A 123 20.12 13.33 13.63
C GLY A 123 21.33 12.55 13.13
N ALA A 124 21.04 11.43 12.47
CA ALA A 124 22.08 10.54 12.01
C ALA A 124 22.97 11.18 10.93
N LYS A 125 24.28 10.89 11.00
CA LYS A 125 25.23 11.19 9.92
C LYS A 125 25.16 10.06 8.90
N VAL A 126 24.98 10.40 7.64
CA VAL A 126 24.87 9.43 6.56
C VAL A 126 26.03 9.58 5.61
N ASN A 127 26.85 8.53 5.49
CA ASN A 127 27.94 8.44 4.52
C ASN A 127 27.55 7.42 3.45
N VAL A 128 27.44 7.88 2.21
CA VAL A 128 27.11 7.02 1.06
C VAL A 128 28.33 6.17 0.71
N VAL A 129 28.18 4.85 0.72
CA VAL A 129 29.21 3.89 0.34
C VAL A 129 29.14 3.58 -1.14
N ASP A 130 27.93 3.29 -1.63
CA ASP A 130 27.67 3.03 -3.04
C ASP A 130 26.36 3.71 -3.50
N PRO A 131 26.46 4.76 -4.34
CA PRO A 131 25.30 5.47 -4.85
C PRO A 131 24.37 4.62 -5.74
N ASN A 132 24.91 3.56 -6.39
CA ASN A 132 24.12 2.75 -7.32
C ASN A 132 23.22 1.76 -6.58
N THR A 133 23.71 1.21 -5.46
CA THR A 133 22.95 0.24 -4.65
C THR A 133 22.21 0.89 -3.49
N GLY A 134 22.49 2.15 -3.20
CA GLY A 134 21.95 2.87 -2.04
C GLY A 134 22.57 2.48 -0.72
N GLU A 135 23.71 1.77 -0.73
CA GLU A 135 24.41 1.40 0.49
C GLU A 135 24.98 2.61 1.22
N CYS A 136 24.66 2.75 2.50
CA CYS A 136 25.08 3.83 3.37
C CYS A 136 25.58 3.32 4.71
N LEU A 137 26.54 4.03 5.30
CA LEU A 137 26.86 3.95 6.71
C LEU A 137 26.12 5.06 7.43
N VAL A 138 25.23 4.67 8.32
CA VAL A 138 24.43 5.60 9.15
C VAL A 138 24.95 5.56 10.56
N GLN A 139 25.36 6.70 11.08
CA GLN A 139 25.87 6.87 12.44
C GLN A 139 24.89 7.73 13.24
N ASN A 140 24.38 7.18 14.34
CA ASN A 140 23.53 7.88 15.30
C ASN A 140 23.99 7.60 16.74
N PRO A 141 23.32 8.14 17.79
CA PRO A 141 23.68 7.88 19.18
C PRO A 141 23.69 6.41 19.61
N HIS A 142 22.99 5.54 18.85
CA HIS A 142 22.90 4.10 19.13
C HIS A 142 24.00 3.28 18.44
N GLY A 143 24.78 3.89 17.54
CA GLY A 143 25.90 3.21 16.88
C GLY A 143 26.05 3.55 15.41
N THR A 144 26.81 2.70 14.70
CA THR A 144 27.04 2.80 13.26
C THR A 144 26.45 1.57 12.60
N PHE A 145 25.57 1.78 11.62
CA PHE A 145 24.83 0.73 10.94
C PHE A 145 25.05 0.82 9.43
N LYS A 146 25.21 -0.33 8.78
CA LYS A 146 25.18 -0.42 7.32
C LYS A 146 23.76 -0.71 6.88
N MET A 147 23.20 0.15 6.05
CA MET A 147 21.82 -0.01 5.56
C MET A 147 21.69 0.51 4.12
N LYS A 148 20.62 0.09 3.43
CA LYS A 148 20.28 0.60 2.12
C LYS A 148 19.20 1.67 2.25
N LEU A 149 19.50 2.86 1.73
CA LEU A 149 18.54 3.95 1.67
C LEU A 149 18.10 4.17 0.21
N PRO A 150 16.81 4.38 -0.05
CA PRO A 150 16.35 4.85 -1.33
C PRO A 150 17.02 6.18 -1.67
N MET A 151 17.61 6.26 -2.86
CA MET A 151 18.27 7.47 -3.36
C MET A 151 17.60 7.93 -4.64
N GLY A 152 17.61 9.23 -4.87
CA GLY A 152 17.09 9.74 -6.13
C GLY A 152 17.10 11.27 -6.26
N PRO A 153 16.74 11.76 -7.43
CA PRO A 153 16.50 13.18 -7.63
C PRO A 153 15.22 13.65 -6.95
N ALA A 154 15.14 14.93 -6.66
CA ALA A 154 13.88 15.55 -6.28
C ALA A 154 12.88 15.43 -7.44
N ALA A 155 11.62 15.12 -7.14
CA ALA A 155 10.57 15.05 -8.16
C ALA A 155 10.22 16.46 -8.70
N LYS A 156 10.38 17.47 -7.85
CA LYS A 156 10.18 18.89 -8.17
C LYS A 156 11.25 19.74 -7.46
N PRO A 157 11.54 20.94 -7.98
CA PRO A 157 12.40 21.88 -7.26
C PRO A 157 11.86 22.15 -5.85
N GLY A 158 12.69 21.91 -4.83
CA GLY A 158 12.34 22.12 -3.42
C GLY A 158 11.76 20.88 -2.69
N GLU A 159 11.43 19.79 -3.37
CA GLU A 159 10.91 18.54 -2.75
C GLU A 159 12.07 17.61 -2.36
N VAL A 160 12.92 18.09 -1.45
CA VAL A 160 14.16 17.39 -1.06
C VAL A 160 14.12 16.77 0.34
N TYR A 161 13.14 17.10 1.16
CA TYR A 161 13.05 16.57 2.54
C TYR A 161 11.85 15.63 2.72
N VAL A 162 10.72 15.98 2.12
CA VAL A 162 9.49 15.19 2.17
C VAL A 162 9.04 14.90 0.75
N LYS A 163 8.99 13.64 0.38
CA LYS A 163 8.56 13.18 -0.94
C LYS A 163 7.53 12.08 -0.80
N THR A 164 6.41 12.21 -1.47
CA THR A 164 5.44 11.13 -1.53
C THR A 164 5.81 10.13 -2.61
N VAL A 165 5.73 8.85 -2.29
CA VAL A 165 5.94 7.73 -3.22
C VAL A 165 4.66 6.91 -3.36
N ASP A 166 4.53 6.21 -4.45
CA ASP A 166 3.32 5.43 -4.74
C ASP A 166 3.12 4.29 -3.75
N SER A 167 4.21 3.57 -3.44
CA SER A 167 4.21 2.48 -2.46
C SER A 167 5.62 2.26 -1.92
N ILE A 168 5.69 1.74 -0.70
CA ILE A 168 6.92 1.25 -0.06
C ILE A 168 6.79 -0.27 0.04
N ASN A 169 7.81 -1.01 -0.37
CA ASN A 169 7.76 -2.47 -0.45
C ASN A 169 7.46 -3.15 0.90
N SER A 170 7.92 -2.56 2.01
CA SER A 170 7.63 -3.03 3.36
C SER A 170 6.19 -2.77 3.83
N GLY A 171 5.40 -2.01 3.07
CA GLY A 171 4.06 -1.57 3.47
C GLY A 171 4.04 -0.50 4.56
N LEU A 172 5.19 -0.02 5.03
CA LEU A 172 5.27 1.03 6.04
C LEU A 172 4.70 2.35 5.54
N LEU A 173 4.26 3.20 6.48
CA LEU A 173 3.76 4.55 6.18
C LEU A 173 4.85 5.45 5.61
N PHE A 174 6.07 5.35 6.13
CA PHE A 174 7.22 6.12 5.69
C PHE A 174 8.51 5.32 5.82
N GLU A 175 9.53 5.76 5.10
CA GLU A 175 10.90 5.24 5.19
C GLU A 175 11.93 6.37 5.05
N PRO A 176 13.11 6.26 5.69
CA PRO A 176 14.19 7.18 5.46
C PRO A 176 14.71 7.09 4.02
N ALA A 177 15.15 8.23 3.47
CA ALA A 177 15.66 8.32 2.11
C ALA A 177 16.74 9.39 2.00
N LEU A 178 17.47 9.38 0.88
CA LEU A 178 18.39 10.46 0.49
C LEU A 178 17.94 11.06 -0.84
N ILE A 179 17.62 12.34 -0.84
CA ILE A 179 17.21 13.06 -2.04
C ILE A 179 18.22 14.19 -2.27
N GLN A 180 18.96 14.10 -3.38
CA GLN A 180 20.02 15.07 -3.70
C GLN A 180 21.04 15.28 -2.57
N GLY A 181 21.33 14.20 -1.79
CA GLY A 181 22.26 14.24 -0.66
C GLY A 181 21.66 14.76 0.65
N HIS A 182 20.39 15.22 0.64
CA HIS A 182 19.69 15.60 1.87
C HIS A 182 19.01 14.41 2.52
N ARG A 183 18.98 14.41 3.85
CA ARG A 183 18.20 13.43 4.62
C ARG A 183 16.73 13.70 4.42
N ALA A 184 16.01 12.72 3.93
CA ALA A 184 14.64 12.84 3.48
C ALA A 184 13.76 11.73 4.05
N VAL A 185 12.46 11.90 3.89
CA VAL A 185 11.45 10.88 4.15
C VAL A 185 10.62 10.62 2.90
N HIS A 186 10.49 9.37 2.53
CA HIS A 186 9.46 8.91 1.60
C HIS A 186 8.19 8.61 2.36
N ILE A 187 7.06 9.16 1.94
CA ILE A 187 5.73 8.88 2.51
C ILE A 187 4.92 8.05 1.52
N ASN A 188 4.43 6.92 2.00
CA ASN A 188 3.69 5.92 1.24
C ASN A 188 2.24 6.36 1.00
N ARG A 189 1.90 6.73 -0.23
CA ARG A 189 0.54 7.13 -0.61
C ARG A 189 -0.47 5.98 -0.57
N SER A 190 -0.01 4.74 -0.70
CA SER A 190 -0.87 3.55 -0.61
C SER A 190 -1.21 3.16 0.83
N HIS A 191 -0.52 3.71 1.82
CA HIS A 191 -0.77 3.37 3.23
C HIS A 191 -2.12 3.92 3.69
N PRO A 192 -2.93 3.15 4.47
CA PRO A 192 -4.25 3.59 4.94
C PRO A 192 -4.23 4.90 5.72
N TYR A 193 -3.17 5.17 6.47
CA TYR A 193 -3.01 6.44 7.19
C TYR A 193 -2.94 7.63 6.22
N TYR A 194 -2.21 7.50 5.10
CA TYR A 194 -2.13 8.57 4.11
C TYR A 194 -3.51 8.88 3.53
N THR A 195 -4.25 7.86 3.12
CA THR A 195 -5.57 8.03 2.51
C THR A 195 -6.63 8.51 3.49
N LYS A 196 -6.59 8.05 4.75
CA LYS A 196 -7.60 8.37 5.77
C LYS A 196 -7.30 9.65 6.56
N VAL A 197 -6.03 10.02 6.71
CA VAL A 197 -5.61 11.14 7.56
C VAL A 197 -5.01 12.27 6.73
N TYR A 198 -4.05 12.00 5.84
CA TYR A 198 -3.46 13.05 5.02
C TYR A 198 -4.43 13.63 4.00
N VAL A 199 -5.02 12.79 3.16
CA VAL A 199 -5.88 13.23 2.04
C VAL A 199 -7.01 14.16 2.51
N PRO A 200 -7.78 13.86 3.57
CA PRO A 200 -8.83 14.76 4.04
C PRO A 200 -8.33 16.07 4.65
N ASN A 201 -7.04 16.16 4.98
CA ASN A 201 -6.46 17.32 5.65
C ASN A 201 -5.42 18.08 4.81
N LEU A 202 -5.27 17.75 3.53
CA LEU A 202 -4.28 18.40 2.64
C LEU A 202 -4.47 19.92 2.50
N ASN A 203 -5.67 20.43 2.73
CA ASN A 203 -5.98 21.85 2.76
C ASN A 203 -5.63 22.53 4.10
N LYS A 204 -5.26 21.75 5.13
CA LYS A 204 -4.89 22.25 6.47
C LYS A 204 -3.36 22.31 6.58
N SER A 205 -2.76 23.33 6.03
CA SER A 205 -1.29 23.48 5.92
C SER A 205 -0.54 23.22 7.24
N VAL A 206 -1.03 23.74 8.37
CA VAL A 206 -0.37 23.56 9.67
C VAL A 206 -0.36 22.09 10.11
N LEU A 207 -1.46 21.35 9.86
CA LEU A 207 -1.55 19.94 10.21
C LEU A 207 -0.61 19.10 9.35
N VAL A 208 -0.60 19.36 8.03
CA VAL A 208 0.30 18.67 7.09
C VAL A 208 1.76 18.93 7.46
N GLN A 209 2.14 20.19 7.71
CA GLN A 209 3.48 20.54 8.16
C GLN A 209 3.88 19.84 9.45
N GLY A 210 2.96 19.74 10.43
CA GLY A 210 3.21 19.03 11.68
C GLY A 210 3.45 17.54 11.47
N MET A 211 2.62 16.88 10.67
CA MET A 211 2.76 15.46 10.35
C MET A 211 4.06 15.19 9.55
N ASP A 212 4.35 15.99 8.54
CA ASP A 212 5.55 15.87 7.73
C ASP A 212 6.83 16.06 8.54
N SER A 213 6.84 17.10 9.39
CA SER A 213 7.98 17.38 10.27
C SER A 213 8.23 16.26 11.26
N LEU A 214 7.16 15.67 11.81
CA LEU A 214 7.27 14.52 12.71
C LEU A 214 7.85 13.29 11.99
N MET A 215 7.33 12.96 10.80
CA MET A 215 7.83 11.82 10.03
C MET A 215 9.26 12.03 9.57
N TRP A 216 9.59 13.25 9.13
CA TRP A 216 10.97 13.57 8.78
C TRP A 216 11.91 13.44 9.99
N ALA A 217 11.53 14.00 11.14
CA ALA A 217 12.35 13.90 12.36
C ALA A 217 12.60 12.44 12.77
N LEU A 218 11.57 11.59 12.72
CA LEU A 218 11.69 10.16 13.02
C LEU A 218 12.55 9.43 11.98
N ALA A 219 12.46 9.80 10.70
CA ALA A 219 13.24 9.18 9.64
C ALA A 219 14.73 9.54 9.67
N VAL A 220 15.10 10.71 10.25
CA VAL A 220 16.50 11.19 10.27
C VAL A 220 17.19 10.99 11.61
N ALA A 221 16.48 10.50 12.62
CA ALA A 221 17.03 10.18 13.94
C ALA A 221 17.87 8.90 13.91
#